data_7c9f71fdaeec93432ae81ba9d2f8a84e
#
_entry.id   7c9f71fdaeec93432ae81ba9d2f8a84e
#
_cell.length_a   1.000
_cell.length_b   1.000
_cell.length_c   1.000
_cell.angle_alpha   90.00
_cell.angle_beta   90.00
_cell.angle_gamma   90.00
#
_symmetry.space_group_name_H-M   'P 1'
#
loop_
_entity.id
_entity.type
_entity.pdbx_description
1 polymer ?
#
loop_
_entity_poly.entity_id
_entity_poly.type
_entity_poly.pdbx_seq_one_letter_code
_entity_poly.pdbx_strand_id
1 'polypeptide(L)'
;MADVSLRQLELFAALPDFTTLSAAAAHLHISESALSQAVTSLEKAVGEQLCVRRKARGLTLTPAGQRFAEQARKIIADTQELVLGAGDGNELRGPVKLGCYSSFATNVVPELLEGFPKKHPGVRIEITVGTNEELLAALDAGHLDVALVFDVSLPVGYRRRKIYATELEVHLHPDHPLAASRTVDLAELADEPCILYDATPGTRNVTDAFAARGLEPRIVTKVPQISLVQALVGRGVGYGLLMSRPNILPMSTEGRPVVILPLDPPVTLSHVVGLWPADMSLTPRASALLDFAVEKLGGYGRADVRASDR
;
A
#
# COMPACT_ATOMS: atom_id res chain seq x y z
N MET A 1 26.89 29.43 -4.49
CA MET A 1 26.02 28.22 -4.46
C MET A 1 26.74 27.17 -3.65
N ALA A 2 26.03 26.43 -2.78
CA ALA A 2 26.65 25.29 -2.10
C ALA A 2 27.10 24.28 -3.17
N ASP A 3 28.32 23.83 -3.09
CA ASP A 3 28.92 22.85 -4.03
C ASP A 3 28.50 21.45 -3.58
N VAL A 4 27.30 21.04 -3.95
CA VAL A 4 26.70 19.72 -3.64
C VAL A 4 26.53 18.95 -4.94
N SER A 5 27.20 17.79 -5.03
CA SER A 5 27.11 16.90 -6.20
C SER A 5 25.96 15.89 -6.06
N LEU A 6 25.41 15.43 -7.19
CA LEU A 6 24.42 14.35 -7.21
C LEU A 6 24.93 13.09 -6.50
N ARG A 7 26.22 12.78 -6.65
CA ARG A 7 26.87 11.64 -5.97
C ARG A 7 26.81 11.75 -4.45
N GLN A 8 26.98 12.95 -3.89
CA GLN A 8 26.84 13.17 -2.46
C GLN A 8 25.39 12.99 -1.99
N LEU A 9 24.40 13.43 -2.80
CA LEU A 9 23.00 13.20 -2.52
C LEU A 9 22.68 11.71 -2.51
N GLU A 10 23.15 10.93 -3.50
CA GLU A 10 22.97 9.46 -3.55
C GLU A 10 23.54 8.78 -2.30
N LEU A 11 24.79 9.12 -1.93
CA LEU A 11 25.45 8.54 -0.78
C LEU A 11 24.70 8.84 0.53
N PHE A 12 24.22 10.06 0.69
CA PHE A 12 23.50 10.46 1.89
C PHE A 12 22.07 9.90 1.95
N ALA A 13 21.37 9.87 0.82
CA ALA A 13 20.00 9.37 0.69
C ALA A 13 19.86 7.88 1.06
N ALA A 14 20.95 7.11 0.97
CA ALA A 14 20.98 5.71 1.37
C ALA A 14 21.17 5.50 2.88
N LEU A 15 21.69 6.48 3.63
CA LEU A 15 22.07 6.31 5.04
C LEU A 15 20.92 5.90 5.97
N PRO A 16 19.65 6.35 5.77
CA PRO A 16 18.53 5.94 6.64
C PRO A 16 18.31 4.42 6.71
N ASP A 17 18.74 3.69 5.69
CA ASP A 17 18.51 2.25 5.57
C ASP A 17 19.53 1.41 6.36
N PHE A 18 20.52 2.09 6.99
CA PHE A 18 21.62 1.41 7.69
C PHE A 18 21.80 1.92 9.12
N THR A 19 22.14 0.99 10.01
CA THR A 19 22.43 1.30 11.41
C THR A 19 23.87 1.75 11.67
N THR A 20 24.79 1.52 10.72
CA THR A 20 26.21 1.90 10.82
C THR A 20 26.74 2.45 9.52
N LEU A 21 27.73 3.35 9.62
CA LEU A 21 28.39 3.92 8.45
C LEU A 21 29.16 2.85 7.66
N SER A 22 29.71 1.86 8.35
CA SER A 22 30.44 0.73 7.75
C SER A 22 29.53 -0.13 6.88
N ALA A 23 28.31 -0.46 7.39
CA ALA A 23 27.33 -1.22 6.62
C ALA A 23 26.86 -0.43 5.37
N ALA A 24 26.61 0.87 5.52
CA ALA A 24 26.24 1.73 4.39
C ALA A 24 27.37 1.79 3.34
N ALA A 25 28.62 1.98 3.77
CA ALA A 25 29.79 2.04 2.88
C ALA A 25 30.00 0.73 2.12
N ALA A 26 29.86 -0.41 2.80
CA ALA A 26 29.94 -1.73 2.18
C ALA A 26 28.86 -1.93 1.11
N HIS A 27 27.62 -1.53 1.40
CA HIS A 27 26.50 -1.58 0.44
C HIS A 27 26.73 -0.68 -0.78
N LEU A 28 27.28 0.52 -0.54
CA LEU A 28 27.56 1.52 -1.58
C LEU A 28 28.87 1.24 -2.34
N HIS A 29 29.58 0.16 -2.01
CA HIS A 29 30.87 -0.25 -2.59
C HIS A 29 31.94 0.82 -2.53
N ILE A 30 32.03 1.55 -1.39
CA ILE A 30 33.04 2.55 -1.10
C ILE A 30 33.69 2.32 0.27
N SER A 31 34.80 2.99 0.57
CA SER A 31 35.38 2.96 1.90
C SER A 31 34.54 3.76 2.91
N GLU A 32 34.57 3.35 4.18
CA GLU A 32 33.91 4.09 5.26
C GLU A 32 34.46 5.51 5.39
N SER A 33 35.77 5.68 5.17
CA SER A 33 36.43 7.00 5.17
C SER A 33 35.90 7.91 4.05
N ALA A 34 35.68 7.37 2.84
CA ALA A 34 35.11 8.12 1.72
C ALA A 34 33.69 8.56 1.99
N LEU A 35 32.85 7.64 2.52
CA LEU A 35 31.47 7.95 2.90
C LEU A 35 31.43 9.00 4.02
N SER A 36 32.26 8.83 5.03
CA SER A 36 32.43 9.80 6.12
C SER A 36 32.81 11.21 5.63
N GLN A 37 33.72 11.29 4.66
CA GLN A 37 34.19 12.54 4.06
C GLN A 37 33.07 13.20 3.23
N ALA A 38 32.31 12.41 2.46
CA ALA A 38 31.16 12.89 1.69
C ALA A 38 30.10 13.50 2.60
N VAL A 39 29.75 12.82 3.71
CA VAL A 39 28.78 13.31 4.71
C VAL A 39 29.25 14.60 5.35
N THR A 40 30.55 14.67 5.79
CA THR A 40 31.09 15.87 6.42
C THR A 40 31.13 17.06 5.45
N SER A 41 31.48 16.81 4.19
CA SER A 41 31.47 17.83 3.14
C SER A 41 30.06 18.36 2.88
N LEU A 42 29.06 17.46 2.90
CA LEU A 42 27.64 17.80 2.72
C LEU A 42 27.12 18.63 3.89
N GLU A 43 27.39 18.22 5.14
CA GLU A 43 27.03 18.98 6.35
C GLU A 43 27.64 20.40 6.34
N LYS A 44 28.90 20.51 5.89
CA LYS A 44 29.57 21.82 5.72
C LYS A 44 28.88 22.68 4.65
N ALA A 45 28.46 22.10 3.53
CA ALA A 45 27.77 22.80 2.45
C ALA A 45 26.36 23.27 2.85
N VAL A 46 25.67 22.46 3.65
CA VAL A 46 24.32 22.77 4.16
C VAL A 46 24.38 23.69 5.38
N GLY A 47 25.47 23.66 6.14
CA GLY A 47 25.65 24.46 7.37
C GLY A 47 24.90 23.85 8.59
N GLU A 48 24.47 22.59 8.52
CA GLU A 48 23.73 21.91 9.57
C GLU A 48 24.22 20.47 9.74
N GLN A 49 24.19 19.96 10.97
CA GLN A 49 24.53 18.57 11.24
C GLN A 49 23.37 17.65 10.80
N LEU A 50 23.63 16.75 9.87
CA LEU A 50 22.65 15.85 9.29
C LEU A 50 22.65 14.46 9.94
N CYS A 51 23.80 14.04 10.54
CA CYS A 51 23.85 12.77 11.25
C CYS A 51 24.69 12.84 12.54
N VAL A 52 24.36 11.95 13.48
CA VAL A 52 25.09 11.79 14.74
C VAL A 52 25.71 10.40 14.77
N ARG A 53 27.03 10.36 15.02
CA ARG A 53 27.80 9.12 15.19
C ARG A 53 28.04 8.90 16.68
N ARG A 54 27.50 7.83 17.23
CA ARG A 54 27.73 7.45 18.63
C ARG A 54 28.47 6.13 18.69
N LYS A 55 29.63 6.08 19.36
CA LYS A 55 30.46 4.86 19.48
C LYS A 55 29.70 3.61 19.95
N ALA A 56 28.60 3.77 20.70
CA ALA A 56 27.81 2.67 21.22
C ALA A 56 26.41 2.50 20.55
N ARG A 57 25.98 3.43 19.68
CA ARG A 57 24.62 3.44 19.08
C ARG A 57 24.59 3.52 17.57
N GLY A 58 25.76 3.47 16.93
CA GLY A 58 25.85 3.49 15.46
C GLY A 58 25.58 4.84 14.82
N LEU A 59 24.98 4.82 13.63
CA LEU A 59 24.59 5.97 12.83
C LEU A 59 23.12 6.31 13.10
N THR A 60 22.83 7.57 13.38
CA THR A 60 21.45 8.08 13.53
C THR A 60 21.36 9.42 12.80
N LEU A 61 20.34 9.59 11.95
CA LEU A 61 20.07 10.88 11.32
C LEU A 61 19.46 11.86 12.33
N THR A 62 19.79 13.14 12.18
CA THR A 62 19.06 14.22 12.84
C THR A 62 17.72 14.45 12.14
N PRO A 63 16.76 15.18 12.74
CA PRO A 63 15.53 15.58 12.03
C PRO A 63 15.82 16.34 10.72
N ALA A 64 16.86 17.16 10.69
CA ALA A 64 17.34 17.82 9.47
C ALA A 64 17.89 16.80 8.46
N GLY A 65 18.67 15.83 8.91
CA GLY A 65 19.18 14.76 8.07
C GLY A 65 18.08 13.89 7.45
N GLN A 66 17.02 13.60 8.19
CA GLN A 66 15.87 12.86 7.65
C GLN A 66 15.21 13.64 6.52
N ARG A 67 14.82 14.90 6.77
CA ARG A 67 14.26 15.78 5.73
C ARG A 67 15.19 15.94 4.52
N PHE A 68 16.51 16.07 4.77
CA PHE A 68 17.49 16.19 3.71
C PHE A 68 17.57 14.90 2.85
N ALA A 69 17.56 13.72 3.47
CA ALA A 69 17.57 12.44 2.76
C ALA A 69 16.32 12.28 1.89
N GLU A 70 15.13 12.65 2.39
CA GLU A 70 13.88 12.64 1.64
C GLU A 70 13.96 13.57 0.41
N GLN A 71 14.42 14.81 0.58
CA GLN A 71 14.60 15.74 -0.54
C GLN A 71 15.66 15.28 -1.54
N ALA A 72 16.75 14.69 -1.05
CA ALA A 72 17.79 14.14 -1.92
C ALA A 72 17.26 13.02 -2.81
N ARG A 73 16.42 12.11 -2.26
CA ARG A 73 15.78 11.05 -3.05
C ARG A 73 14.88 11.62 -4.16
N LYS A 74 14.10 12.67 -3.87
CA LYS A 74 13.29 13.35 -4.88
C LYS A 74 14.14 13.90 -6.03
N ILE A 75 15.23 14.61 -5.71
CA ILE A 75 16.15 15.16 -6.72
C ILE A 75 16.80 14.04 -7.55
N ILE A 76 17.20 12.94 -6.91
CA ILE A 76 17.77 11.78 -7.61
C ILE A 76 16.74 11.17 -8.57
N ALA A 77 15.48 11.00 -8.12
CA ALA A 77 14.40 10.50 -8.94
C ALA A 77 14.14 11.41 -10.15
N ASP A 78 14.05 12.72 -9.94
CA ASP A 78 13.86 13.70 -11.01
C ASP A 78 15.01 13.68 -12.03
N THR A 79 16.25 13.50 -11.55
CA THR A 79 17.43 13.40 -12.42
C THR A 79 17.39 12.11 -13.25
N GLN A 80 16.96 10.99 -12.65
CA GLN A 80 16.76 9.73 -13.37
C GLN A 80 15.69 9.85 -14.44
N GLU A 81 14.56 10.54 -14.14
CA GLU A 81 13.52 10.84 -15.12
C GLU A 81 14.03 11.66 -16.29
N LEU A 82 14.84 12.68 -16.00
CA LEU A 82 15.46 13.50 -17.04
C LEU A 82 16.31 12.65 -18.02
N VAL A 83 17.10 11.73 -17.47
CA VAL A 83 17.94 10.83 -18.28
C VAL A 83 17.10 9.82 -19.05
N LEU A 84 16.06 9.25 -18.43
CA LEU A 84 15.16 8.29 -19.08
C LEU A 84 14.28 8.95 -20.15
N GLY A 85 13.88 10.21 -19.93
CA GLY A 85 13.08 10.98 -20.88
C GLY A 85 13.84 11.56 -22.07
N ALA A 86 15.19 11.56 -22.02
CA ALA A 86 16.04 12.06 -23.10
C ALA A 86 16.21 11.07 -24.29
N GLY A 87 15.62 9.87 -24.21
CA GLY A 87 15.65 8.89 -25.31
C GLY A 87 14.61 9.20 -26.39
N ASP A 88 14.93 8.90 -27.66
CA ASP A 88 14.14 9.17 -28.86
C ASP A 88 12.83 8.36 -28.99
N GLY A 89 12.21 7.93 -27.92
CA GLY A 89 11.03 7.07 -27.97
C GLY A 89 9.99 7.41 -26.94
N ASN A 90 8.74 7.42 -27.39
CA ASN A 90 7.52 7.45 -26.57
C ASN A 90 7.38 6.19 -25.66
N GLU A 91 8.45 5.41 -25.51
CA GLU A 91 8.49 4.12 -24.82
C GLU A 91 8.87 4.32 -23.36
N LEU A 92 7.95 3.98 -22.46
CA LEU A 92 8.21 4.05 -21.03
C LEU A 92 9.26 3.00 -20.62
N ARG A 93 10.27 3.43 -19.83
CA ARG A 93 11.37 2.56 -19.37
C ARG A 93 11.72 2.84 -17.92
N GLY A 94 12.30 1.85 -17.25
CA GLY A 94 12.81 1.97 -15.90
C GLY A 94 11.87 1.39 -14.83
N PRO A 95 12.26 1.48 -13.55
CA PRO A 95 11.47 0.93 -12.45
C PRO A 95 10.27 1.82 -12.10
N VAL A 96 9.17 1.18 -11.65
CA VAL A 96 8.07 1.82 -10.91
C VAL A 96 7.99 1.15 -9.55
N LYS A 97 8.13 1.92 -8.49
CA LYS A 97 8.05 1.45 -7.10
C LYS A 97 6.62 1.60 -6.60
N LEU A 98 5.90 0.47 -6.58
CA LEU A 98 4.50 0.39 -6.21
C LEU A 98 4.33 -0.15 -4.80
N GLY A 99 3.73 0.64 -3.92
CA GLY A 99 3.18 0.17 -2.64
C GLY A 99 1.80 -0.46 -2.85
N CYS A 100 1.48 -1.51 -2.12
CA CYS A 100 0.15 -2.09 -2.12
C CYS A 100 -0.27 -2.51 -0.72
N TYR A 101 -1.44 -2.06 -0.29
CA TYR A 101 -1.96 -2.44 1.02
C TYR A 101 -2.22 -3.94 1.11
N SER A 102 -1.76 -4.56 2.20
CA SER A 102 -1.65 -6.01 2.36
C SER A 102 -2.96 -6.76 2.17
N SER A 103 -4.11 -6.16 2.55
CA SER A 103 -5.39 -6.87 2.55
C SER A 103 -5.93 -7.22 1.15
N PHE A 104 -5.51 -6.51 0.11
CA PHE A 104 -5.93 -6.78 -1.26
C PHE A 104 -4.77 -7.03 -2.24
N ALA A 105 -3.54 -7.03 -1.76
CA ALA A 105 -2.37 -7.21 -2.61
C ALA A 105 -2.43 -8.52 -3.42
N THR A 106 -2.84 -9.62 -2.81
CA THR A 106 -2.99 -10.92 -3.49
C THR A 106 -4.03 -10.93 -4.62
N ASN A 107 -4.97 -9.99 -4.59
CA ASN A 107 -6.06 -9.88 -5.55
C ASN A 107 -5.75 -8.92 -6.70
N VAL A 108 -4.86 -7.94 -6.47
CA VAL A 108 -4.58 -6.84 -7.40
C VAL A 108 -3.19 -6.96 -8.05
N VAL A 109 -2.16 -7.26 -7.25
CA VAL A 109 -0.77 -7.26 -7.71
C VAL A 109 -0.50 -8.26 -8.85
N PRO A 110 -1.01 -9.51 -8.82
CA PRO A 110 -0.75 -10.47 -9.90
C PRO A 110 -1.18 -9.95 -11.28
N GLU A 111 -2.36 -9.32 -11.38
CA GLU A 111 -2.86 -8.77 -12.64
C GLU A 111 -2.00 -7.62 -13.15
N LEU A 112 -1.53 -6.75 -12.24
CA LEU A 112 -0.63 -5.65 -12.60
C LEU A 112 0.73 -6.17 -13.09
N LEU A 113 1.31 -7.15 -12.39
CA LEU A 113 2.61 -7.73 -12.74
C LEU A 113 2.56 -8.56 -14.03
N GLU A 114 1.45 -9.23 -14.31
CA GLU A 114 1.29 -9.99 -15.54
C GLU A 114 0.97 -9.09 -16.74
N GLY A 115 0.05 -8.14 -16.58
CA GLY A 115 -0.53 -7.40 -17.69
C GLY A 115 0.26 -6.15 -18.08
N PHE A 116 0.73 -5.38 -17.12
CA PHE A 116 1.38 -4.10 -17.39
C PHE A 116 2.69 -4.22 -18.18
N PRO A 117 3.61 -5.16 -17.88
CA PRO A 117 4.82 -5.34 -18.68
C PRO A 117 4.57 -5.81 -20.11
N LYS A 118 3.45 -6.48 -20.39
CA LYS A 118 3.06 -6.83 -21.78
C LYS A 118 2.76 -5.58 -22.60
N LYS A 119 2.19 -4.54 -21.97
CA LYS A 119 1.88 -3.24 -22.61
C LYS A 119 3.09 -2.29 -22.61
N HIS A 120 3.96 -2.39 -21.62
CA HIS A 120 5.13 -1.54 -21.39
C HIS A 120 6.36 -2.38 -21.06
N PRO A 121 6.98 -3.06 -22.04
CA PRO A 121 8.06 -4.04 -21.79
C PRO A 121 9.33 -3.43 -21.16
N GLY A 122 9.54 -2.13 -21.32
CA GLY A 122 10.67 -1.41 -20.75
C GLY A 122 10.49 -1.04 -19.27
N VAL A 123 9.28 -1.28 -18.68
CA VAL A 123 9.00 -0.93 -17.30
C VAL A 123 9.05 -2.16 -16.41
N ARG A 124 9.76 -2.04 -15.29
CA ARG A 124 9.79 -3.05 -14.22
C ARG A 124 9.05 -2.54 -13.00
N ILE A 125 8.09 -3.31 -12.50
CA ILE A 125 7.37 -2.97 -11.27
C ILE A 125 8.11 -3.58 -10.08
N GLU A 126 8.46 -2.74 -9.10
CA GLU A 126 9.00 -3.13 -7.80
C GLU A 126 7.90 -2.99 -6.75
N ILE A 127 7.55 -4.10 -6.08
CA ILE A 127 6.41 -4.14 -5.17
C ILE A 127 6.87 -4.09 -3.71
N THR A 128 6.20 -3.23 -2.93
CA THR A 128 6.24 -3.25 -1.47
C THR A 128 4.82 -3.49 -0.95
N VAL A 129 4.63 -4.53 -0.16
CA VAL A 129 3.34 -4.82 0.50
C VAL A 129 3.44 -4.44 1.96
N GLY A 130 2.46 -3.70 2.46
CA GLY A 130 2.49 -3.21 3.85
C GLY A 130 1.14 -2.68 4.33
N THR A 131 1.15 -2.13 5.53
CA THR A 131 0.04 -1.37 6.12
C THR A 131 -0.03 0.04 5.53
N ASN A 132 -1.14 0.75 5.73
CA ASN A 132 -1.25 2.16 5.31
C ASN A 132 -0.12 3.01 5.91
N GLU A 133 0.21 2.82 7.19
CA GLU A 133 1.23 3.59 7.89
C GLU A 133 2.62 3.39 7.26
N GLU A 134 3.00 2.14 7.01
CA GLU A 134 4.28 1.78 6.36
C GLU A 134 4.36 2.35 4.94
N LEU A 135 3.26 2.24 4.16
CA LEU A 135 3.22 2.73 2.78
C LEU A 135 3.25 4.26 2.71
N LEU A 136 2.57 4.97 3.62
CA LEU A 136 2.63 6.43 3.71
C LEU A 136 4.03 6.89 4.07
N ALA A 137 4.65 6.27 5.08
CA ALA A 137 6.03 6.57 5.46
C ALA A 137 7.02 6.33 4.29
N ALA A 138 6.81 5.26 3.51
CA ALA A 138 7.64 4.95 2.35
C ALA A 138 7.43 5.93 1.18
N LEU A 139 6.19 6.44 0.97
CA LEU A 139 5.91 7.50 0.02
C LEU A 139 6.60 8.81 0.40
N ASP A 140 6.46 9.23 1.67
CA ASP A 140 7.08 10.46 2.18
C ASP A 140 8.61 10.40 2.11
N ALA A 141 9.17 9.22 2.39
CA ALA A 141 10.60 8.98 2.27
C ALA A 141 11.11 8.87 0.82
N GLY A 142 10.24 8.87 -0.20
CA GLY A 142 10.61 8.69 -1.62
C GLY A 142 11.06 7.27 -1.96
N HIS A 143 10.67 6.29 -1.16
CA HIS A 143 10.92 4.86 -1.43
C HIS A 143 9.87 4.26 -2.36
N LEU A 144 8.72 4.90 -2.52
CA LEU A 144 7.64 4.52 -3.42
C LEU A 144 7.30 5.68 -4.36
N ASP A 145 6.92 5.37 -5.59
CA ASP A 145 6.39 6.33 -6.56
C ASP A 145 4.88 6.54 -6.35
N VAL A 146 4.19 5.46 -5.98
CA VAL A 146 2.74 5.42 -5.79
C VAL A 146 2.36 4.25 -4.87
N ALA A 147 1.27 4.39 -4.11
CA ALA A 147 0.72 3.31 -3.31
C ALA A 147 -0.77 3.09 -3.62
N LEU A 148 -1.19 1.83 -3.71
CA LEU A 148 -2.60 1.44 -3.74
C LEU A 148 -3.07 1.21 -2.30
N VAL A 149 -4.04 2.00 -1.86
CA VAL A 149 -4.58 1.99 -0.49
C VAL A 149 -6.08 2.22 -0.48
N PHE A 150 -6.75 1.92 0.62
CA PHE A 150 -8.15 2.35 0.80
C PHE A 150 -8.23 3.85 1.07
N ASP A 151 -9.19 4.54 0.44
CA ASP A 151 -9.49 5.96 0.67
C ASP A 151 -10.28 6.16 1.98
N VAL A 152 -9.70 5.73 3.08
CA VAL A 152 -10.30 5.82 4.42
C VAL A 152 -9.30 6.44 5.38
N SER A 153 -9.69 7.54 6.02
CA SER A 153 -8.88 8.25 7.03
C SER A 153 -7.46 8.60 6.57
N LEU A 154 -7.27 8.84 5.27
CA LEU A 154 -5.98 9.26 4.73
C LEU A 154 -5.68 10.70 5.14
N PRO A 155 -4.43 11.01 5.51
CA PRO A 155 -4.03 12.36 5.87
C PRO A 155 -4.13 13.32 4.66
N VAL A 156 -4.13 14.61 4.95
CA VAL A 156 -3.95 15.65 3.93
C VAL A 156 -2.52 15.62 3.40
N GLY A 157 -2.29 16.23 2.22
CA GLY A 157 -0.94 16.29 1.63
C GLY A 157 -0.67 15.23 0.57
N TYR A 158 -1.66 14.43 0.19
CA TYR A 158 -1.56 13.47 -0.90
C TYR A 158 -2.57 13.75 -2.00
N ARG A 159 -2.14 13.52 -3.24
CA ARG A 159 -3.04 13.39 -4.41
C ARG A 159 -3.50 11.95 -4.52
N ARG A 160 -4.69 11.77 -5.10
CA ARG A 160 -5.29 10.44 -5.23
C ARG A 160 -6.00 10.27 -6.55
N ARG A 161 -5.94 9.06 -7.10
CA ARG A 161 -6.70 8.61 -8.28
C ARG A 161 -7.52 7.39 -7.88
N LYS A 162 -8.83 7.44 -8.09
CA LYS A 162 -9.72 6.31 -7.81
C LYS A 162 -9.43 5.17 -8.79
N ILE A 163 -9.31 3.95 -8.27
CA ILE A 163 -9.09 2.73 -9.05
C ILE A 163 -10.40 1.96 -9.15
N TYR A 164 -10.95 1.50 -8.02
CA TYR A 164 -12.25 0.81 -7.98
C TYR A 164 -13.00 1.11 -6.69
N ALA A 165 -14.34 0.93 -6.74
CA ALA A 165 -15.18 1.04 -5.56
C ALA A 165 -15.15 -0.27 -4.77
N THR A 166 -15.29 -0.19 -3.43
CA THR A 166 -15.34 -1.35 -2.54
C THR A 166 -16.40 -1.14 -1.47
N GLU A 167 -17.08 -2.22 -1.10
CA GLU A 167 -18.15 -2.27 -0.12
C GLU A 167 -17.80 -3.29 0.96
N LEU A 168 -18.49 -3.24 2.09
CA LEU A 168 -18.36 -4.25 3.13
C LEU A 168 -19.23 -5.46 2.75
N GLU A 169 -18.62 -6.65 2.74
CA GLU A 169 -19.28 -7.93 2.46
C GLU A 169 -19.20 -8.84 3.68
N VAL A 170 -20.24 -9.66 3.87
CA VAL A 170 -20.25 -10.69 4.89
C VAL A 170 -19.75 -12.02 4.31
N HIS A 171 -18.87 -12.68 5.05
CA HIS A 171 -18.34 -14.00 4.80
C HIS A 171 -18.97 -14.98 5.80
N LEU A 172 -19.69 -16.00 5.30
CA LEU A 172 -20.46 -16.97 6.08
C LEU A 172 -19.98 -18.40 5.82
N HIS A 173 -20.15 -19.28 6.82
CA HIS A 173 -20.08 -20.71 6.58
C HIS A 173 -21.27 -21.14 5.68
N PRO A 174 -21.12 -22.12 4.76
CA PRO A 174 -22.23 -22.55 3.89
C PRO A 174 -23.48 -23.01 4.63
N ASP A 175 -23.34 -23.59 5.81
CA ASP A 175 -24.47 -24.05 6.63
C ASP A 175 -25.09 -22.94 7.50
N HIS A 176 -24.61 -21.69 7.39
CA HIS A 176 -25.21 -20.57 8.11
C HIS A 176 -26.62 -20.29 7.59
N PRO A 177 -27.62 -20.01 8.46
CA PRO A 177 -29.00 -19.75 8.01
C PRO A 177 -29.09 -18.65 6.94
N LEU A 178 -28.27 -17.61 7.04
CA LEU A 178 -28.25 -16.49 6.08
C LEU A 178 -27.50 -16.81 4.79
N ALA A 179 -26.80 -17.94 4.68
CA ALA A 179 -25.99 -18.27 3.50
C ALA A 179 -26.83 -18.49 2.22
N ALA A 180 -28.11 -18.81 2.38
CA ALA A 180 -29.06 -18.95 1.26
C ALA A 180 -29.70 -17.62 0.81
N SER A 181 -29.41 -16.50 1.51
CA SER A 181 -29.94 -15.19 1.19
C SER A 181 -29.20 -14.58 -0.01
N ARG A 182 -29.81 -13.56 -0.65
CA ARG A 182 -29.11 -12.75 -1.68
C ARG A 182 -28.30 -11.62 -1.07
N THR A 183 -28.77 -11.07 0.02
CA THR A 183 -28.18 -9.96 0.80
C THR A 183 -28.42 -10.24 2.27
N VAL A 184 -27.68 -9.57 3.15
CA VAL A 184 -27.81 -9.72 4.60
C VAL A 184 -27.91 -8.33 5.23
N ASP A 185 -28.88 -8.15 6.14
CA ASP A 185 -28.90 -6.95 6.98
C ASP A 185 -27.88 -7.10 8.12
N LEU A 186 -27.13 -6.04 8.37
CA LEU A 186 -26.14 -6.00 9.45
C LEU A 186 -26.78 -6.27 10.84
N ALA A 187 -28.05 -5.93 11.01
CA ALA A 187 -28.79 -6.19 12.24
C ALA A 187 -28.97 -7.70 12.52
N GLU A 188 -29.07 -8.53 11.48
CA GLU A 188 -29.20 -9.99 11.62
C GLU A 188 -27.91 -10.63 12.14
N LEU A 189 -26.78 -9.92 12.07
CA LEU A 189 -25.45 -10.38 12.46
C LEU A 189 -25.02 -9.91 13.84
N ALA A 190 -25.74 -8.99 14.48
CA ALA A 190 -25.30 -8.34 15.72
C ALA A 190 -25.05 -9.34 16.86
N ASP A 191 -25.96 -10.31 17.02
CA ASP A 191 -25.87 -11.33 18.09
C ASP A 191 -25.08 -12.58 17.68
N GLU A 192 -24.68 -12.67 16.40
CA GLU A 192 -23.92 -13.79 15.87
C GLU A 192 -22.42 -13.65 16.16
N PRO A 193 -21.67 -14.78 16.26
CA PRO A 193 -20.22 -14.72 16.56
C PRO A 193 -19.45 -14.07 15.41
N CYS A 194 -18.82 -12.90 15.68
CA CYS A 194 -18.03 -12.13 14.74
C CYS A 194 -16.54 -12.42 14.88
N ILE A 195 -15.88 -12.75 13.77
CA ILE A 195 -14.43 -12.84 13.65
C ILE A 195 -13.95 -11.51 13.07
N LEU A 196 -13.34 -10.67 13.88
CA LEU A 196 -12.91 -9.33 13.48
C LEU A 196 -11.51 -9.36 12.85
N TYR A 197 -11.39 -8.81 11.65
CA TYR A 197 -10.09 -8.52 11.04
C TYR A 197 -9.44 -7.33 11.78
N ASP A 198 -8.34 -7.60 12.49
CA ASP A 198 -7.65 -6.63 13.37
C ASP A 198 -6.52 -5.91 12.63
N ALA A 199 -6.90 -5.07 11.66
CA ALA A 199 -5.99 -4.16 10.97
C ALA A 199 -6.73 -2.90 10.52
N THR A 200 -6.08 -1.74 10.67
CA THR A 200 -6.62 -0.45 10.20
C THR A 200 -6.46 -0.35 8.67
N PRO A 201 -7.51 0.06 7.90
CA PRO A 201 -8.79 0.59 8.37
C PRO A 201 -9.90 -0.47 8.60
N GLY A 202 -9.65 -1.75 8.37
CA GLY A 202 -10.66 -2.81 8.38
C GLY A 202 -11.46 -2.89 9.69
N THR A 203 -10.77 -2.89 10.83
CA THR A 203 -11.41 -2.91 12.16
C THR A 203 -12.39 -1.76 12.33
N ARG A 204 -11.97 -0.54 11.99
CA ARG A 204 -12.80 0.67 12.13
C ARG A 204 -14.01 0.62 11.21
N ASN A 205 -13.85 0.16 9.98
CA ASN A 205 -14.97 0.04 9.03
C ASN A 205 -16.10 -0.85 9.57
N VAL A 206 -15.75 -1.95 10.24
CA VAL A 206 -16.74 -2.85 10.85
C VAL A 206 -17.40 -2.21 12.06
N THR A 207 -16.62 -1.70 13.02
CA THR A 207 -17.18 -1.11 14.25
C THR A 207 -18.02 0.12 13.97
N ASP A 208 -17.59 0.99 13.05
CA ASP A 208 -18.35 2.20 12.67
C ASP A 208 -19.65 1.83 11.93
N ALA A 209 -19.64 0.76 11.13
CA ALA A 209 -20.83 0.27 10.45
C ALA A 209 -21.91 -0.19 11.43
N PHE A 210 -21.56 -0.91 12.48
CA PHE A 210 -22.47 -1.31 13.54
C PHE A 210 -22.92 -0.11 14.38
N ALA A 211 -21.99 0.74 14.80
CA ALA A 211 -22.28 1.93 15.62
C ALA A 211 -23.22 2.90 14.90
N ALA A 212 -23.11 3.09 13.58
CA ALA A 212 -24.00 3.92 12.79
C ALA A 212 -25.48 3.45 12.81
N ARG A 213 -25.71 2.19 13.20
CA ARG A 213 -27.06 1.59 13.37
C ARG A 213 -27.45 1.41 14.84
N GLY A 214 -26.64 1.91 15.76
CA GLY A 214 -26.86 1.71 17.20
C GLY A 214 -26.66 0.27 17.66
N LEU A 215 -25.86 -0.51 16.92
CA LEU A 215 -25.55 -1.92 17.17
C LEU A 215 -24.10 -2.10 17.57
N GLU A 216 -23.78 -3.24 18.19
CA GLU A 216 -22.42 -3.69 18.47
C GLU A 216 -22.24 -5.14 17.98
N PRO A 217 -21.15 -5.49 17.32
CA PRO A 217 -20.87 -6.87 16.92
C PRO A 217 -20.43 -7.72 18.10
N ARG A 218 -20.91 -8.95 18.21
CA ARG A 218 -20.45 -9.93 19.21
C ARG A 218 -19.11 -10.52 18.79
N ILE A 219 -18.01 -9.80 19.04
CA ILE A 219 -16.66 -10.21 18.67
C ILE A 219 -16.21 -11.39 19.52
N VAL A 220 -16.00 -12.56 18.90
CA VAL A 220 -15.48 -13.77 19.55
C VAL A 220 -13.97 -13.91 19.43
N THR A 221 -13.39 -13.33 18.37
CA THR A 221 -11.93 -13.29 18.21
C THR A 221 -11.51 -12.16 17.28
N LYS A 222 -10.25 -11.72 17.42
CA LYS A 222 -9.61 -10.74 16.53
C LYS A 222 -8.39 -11.40 15.90
N VAL A 223 -8.23 -11.22 14.59
CA VAL A 223 -7.14 -11.84 13.83
C VAL A 223 -6.49 -10.85 12.85
N PRO A 224 -5.16 -10.84 12.72
CA PRO A 224 -4.44 -9.83 11.94
C PRO A 224 -4.34 -10.16 10.43
N GLN A 225 -4.95 -11.27 9.99
CA GLN A 225 -4.86 -11.74 8.61
C GLN A 225 -6.21 -12.13 8.05
N ILE A 226 -6.53 -11.65 6.84
CA ILE A 226 -7.79 -11.96 6.16
C ILE A 226 -7.93 -13.47 5.88
N SER A 227 -6.84 -14.12 5.47
CA SER A 227 -6.83 -15.58 5.25
C SER A 227 -7.22 -16.37 6.49
N LEU A 228 -6.86 -15.86 7.69
CA LEU A 228 -7.26 -16.47 8.95
C LEU A 228 -8.75 -16.21 9.26
N VAL A 229 -9.28 -15.02 8.93
CA VAL A 229 -10.73 -14.79 9.00
C VAL A 229 -11.46 -15.81 8.14
N GLN A 230 -11.07 -15.95 6.87
CA GLN A 230 -11.70 -16.90 5.94
C GLN A 230 -11.57 -18.37 6.40
N ALA A 231 -10.42 -18.75 6.97
CA ALA A 231 -10.22 -20.10 7.51
C ALA A 231 -11.16 -20.39 8.68
N LEU A 232 -11.32 -19.45 9.61
CA LEU A 232 -12.23 -19.58 10.76
C LEU A 232 -13.70 -19.58 10.33
N VAL A 233 -14.07 -18.73 9.35
CA VAL A 233 -15.42 -18.75 8.74
C VAL A 233 -15.69 -20.10 8.09
N GLY A 234 -14.79 -20.64 7.27
CA GLY A 234 -14.94 -21.94 6.63
C GLY A 234 -14.95 -23.11 7.62
N ARG A 235 -14.60 -22.89 8.89
CA ARG A 235 -14.73 -23.86 9.99
C ARG A 235 -16.00 -23.65 10.84
N GLY A 236 -16.83 -22.64 10.54
CA GLY A 236 -18.06 -22.35 11.26
C GLY A 236 -17.85 -21.71 12.63
N VAL A 237 -16.69 -21.07 12.89
CA VAL A 237 -16.41 -20.40 14.18
C VAL A 237 -17.25 -19.13 14.34
N GLY A 238 -17.60 -18.48 13.23
CA GLY A 238 -18.39 -17.26 13.18
C GLY A 238 -18.38 -16.67 11.78
N TYR A 239 -18.99 -15.48 11.63
CA TYR A 239 -18.93 -14.73 10.37
C TYR A 239 -17.76 -13.74 10.38
N GLY A 240 -17.36 -13.30 9.17
CA GLY A 240 -16.41 -12.20 8.98
C GLY A 240 -17.01 -11.10 8.13
N LEU A 241 -16.67 -9.83 8.42
CA LEU A 241 -16.97 -8.70 7.55
C LEU A 241 -15.67 -8.16 6.96
N LEU A 242 -15.58 -8.16 5.65
CA LEU A 242 -14.38 -7.75 4.91
C LEU A 242 -14.74 -6.80 3.78
N MET A 243 -13.84 -5.89 3.45
CA MET A 243 -14.00 -5.06 2.26
C MET A 243 -13.93 -5.94 1.01
N SER A 244 -14.83 -5.70 0.05
CA SER A 244 -14.88 -6.41 -1.22
C SER A 244 -13.58 -6.21 -2.02
N ARG A 245 -13.15 -7.23 -2.75
CA ARG A 245 -11.90 -7.27 -3.51
C ARG A 245 -12.09 -7.98 -4.83
N PRO A 246 -11.42 -7.53 -5.92
CA PRO A 246 -11.47 -8.25 -7.19
C PRO A 246 -10.91 -9.67 -7.06
N ASN A 247 -11.37 -10.57 -7.91
CA ASN A 247 -10.83 -11.93 -8.02
C ASN A 247 -10.83 -12.74 -6.71
N ILE A 248 -11.77 -12.44 -5.79
CA ILE A 248 -11.90 -13.21 -4.56
C ILE A 248 -12.51 -14.57 -4.85
N LEU A 249 -11.89 -15.63 -4.32
CA LEU A 249 -12.46 -16.96 -4.35
C LEU A 249 -13.35 -17.17 -3.12
N PRO A 250 -14.56 -17.76 -3.27
CA PRO A 250 -15.46 -18.07 -2.16
C PRO A 250 -14.95 -19.33 -1.42
N MET A 251 -13.70 -19.31 -1.02
CA MET A 251 -13.01 -20.46 -0.43
C MET A 251 -11.88 -19.97 0.50
N SER A 252 -11.70 -20.67 1.61
CA SER A 252 -10.54 -20.44 2.49
C SER A 252 -9.26 -21.04 1.90
N THR A 253 -8.10 -20.66 2.45
CA THR A 253 -6.80 -21.24 2.10
C THR A 253 -6.70 -22.73 2.43
N GLU A 254 -7.61 -23.28 3.25
CA GLU A 254 -7.71 -24.72 3.55
C GLU A 254 -8.61 -25.46 2.56
N GLY A 255 -9.11 -24.82 1.51
CA GLY A 255 -10.03 -25.42 0.56
C GLY A 255 -11.46 -25.58 1.09
N ARG A 256 -11.83 -24.93 2.21
CA ARG A 256 -13.19 -24.94 2.73
C ARG A 256 -14.01 -23.86 2.06
N PRO A 257 -15.25 -24.16 1.63
CA PRO A 257 -16.12 -23.16 1.01
C PRO A 257 -16.52 -22.07 2.01
N VAL A 258 -16.70 -20.86 1.48
CA VAL A 258 -17.18 -19.68 2.19
C VAL A 258 -18.22 -19.01 1.30
N VAL A 259 -19.36 -18.63 1.85
CA VAL A 259 -20.37 -17.84 1.14
C VAL A 259 -20.08 -16.36 1.38
N ILE A 260 -20.03 -15.58 0.31
CA ILE A 260 -19.75 -14.14 0.36
C ILE A 260 -21.00 -13.42 -0.14
N LEU A 261 -21.60 -12.57 0.68
CA LEU A 261 -22.82 -11.86 0.36
C LEU A 261 -22.66 -10.36 0.61
N PRO A 262 -23.29 -9.52 -0.23
CA PRO A 262 -23.37 -8.10 0.01
C PRO A 262 -24.30 -7.79 1.18
N LEU A 263 -24.06 -6.67 1.85
CA LEU A 263 -24.96 -6.13 2.87
C LEU A 263 -26.06 -5.29 2.23
N ASP A 264 -27.28 -5.34 2.82
CA ASP A 264 -28.41 -4.50 2.44
C ASP A 264 -29.08 -3.91 3.69
N PRO A 265 -29.18 -2.58 3.80
CA PRO A 265 -28.59 -1.58 2.90
C PRO A 265 -27.04 -1.63 2.90
N PRO A 266 -26.40 -1.26 1.77
CA PRO A 266 -24.96 -1.26 1.65
C PRO A 266 -24.30 -0.42 2.74
N VAL A 267 -23.25 -0.94 3.34
CA VAL A 267 -22.49 -0.25 4.38
C VAL A 267 -21.17 0.22 3.80
N THR A 268 -20.95 1.51 3.89
CA THR A 268 -19.68 2.18 3.58
C THR A 268 -19.15 1.90 2.18
N LEU A 269 -19.47 2.78 1.25
CA LEU A 269 -18.79 2.87 -0.03
C LEU A 269 -17.42 3.55 0.21
N SER A 270 -16.36 2.80 -0.01
CA SER A 270 -14.99 3.32 -0.07
C SER A 270 -14.41 3.07 -1.47
N HIS A 271 -13.20 3.53 -1.70
CA HIS A 271 -12.48 3.27 -2.94
C HIS A 271 -11.09 2.75 -2.61
N VAL A 272 -10.55 1.89 -3.44
CA VAL A 272 -9.11 1.74 -3.55
C VAL A 272 -8.61 2.86 -4.46
N VAL A 273 -7.58 3.56 -4.00
CA VAL A 273 -6.98 4.69 -4.71
C VAL A 273 -5.50 4.48 -4.92
N GLY A 274 -4.96 4.98 -6.02
CA GLY A 274 -3.54 5.27 -6.17
C GLY A 274 -3.22 6.57 -5.46
N LEU A 275 -2.26 6.57 -4.55
CA LEU A 275 -1.89 7.67 -3.66
C LEU A 275 -0.44 8.07 -3.87
N TRP A 276 -0.15 9.38 -3.92
CA TRP A 276 1.21 9.94 -3.98
C TRP A 276 1.27 11.33 -3.32
N PRO A 277 2.44 11.79 -2.83
CA PRO A 277 2.58 13.09 -2.21
C PRO A 277 2.15 14.24 -3.14
N ALA A 278 1.44 15.25 -2.59
CA ALA A 278 0.86 16.33 -3.39
C ALA A 278 1.92 17.26 -4.01
N ASP A 279 3.10 17.33 -3.38
CA ASP A 279 4.27 18.10 -3.83
C ASP A 279 5.11 17.36 -4.88
N MET A 280 4.75 16.14 -5.22
CA MET A 280 5.39 15.35 -6.28
C MET A 280 4.50 15.22 -7.52
N SER A 281 5.12 15.22 -8.69
CA SER A 281 4.48 14.79 -9.94
C SER A 281 4.72 13.30 -10.13
N LEU A 282 3.65 12.59 -10.56
CA LEU A 282 3.84 11.19 -10.97
C LEU A 282 4.77 11.12 -12.17
N THR A 283 5.69 10.17 -12.16
CA THR A 283 6.45 9.83 -13.35
C THR A 283 5.53 9.32 -14.45
N PRO A 284 5.87 9.48 -15.73
CA PRO A 284 5.02 8.98 -16.82
C PRO A 284 4.68 7.49 -16.69
N ARG A 285 5.64 6.66 -16.22
CA ARG A 285 5.41 5.22 -16.01
C ARG A 285 4.53 4.92 -14.82
N ALA A 286 4.63 5.67 -13.73
CA ALA A 286 3.73 5.52 -12.57
C ALA A 286 2.30 5.96 -12.92
N SER A 287 2.15 7.04 -13.71
CA SER A 287 0.84 7.45 -14.23
C SER A 287 0.24 6.38 -15.13
N ALA A 288 1.02 5.81 -16.05
CA ALA A 288 0.57 4.74 -16.95
C ALA A 288 0.19 3.47 -16.17
N LEU A 289 0.90 3.15 -15.09
CA LEU A 289 0.54 2.03 -14.22
C LEU A 289 -0.80 2.25 -13.53
N LEU A 290 -1.07 3.47 -13.04
CA LEU A 290 -2.39 3.80 -12.48
C LEU A 290 -3.50 3.77 -13.52
N ASP A 291 -3.24 4.24 -14.75
CA ASP A 291 -4.19 4.17 -15.86
C ASP A 291 -4.52 2.71 -16.20
N PHE A 292 -3.50 1.85 -16.22
CA PHE A 292 -3.68 0.42 -16.41
C PHE A 292 -4.47 -0.23 -15.26
N ALA A 293 -4.19 0.15 -14.00
CA ALA A 293 -4.94 -0.34 -12.85
C ALA A 293 -6.43 0.08 -12.93
N VAL A 294 -6.73 1.31 -13.35
CA VAL A 294 -8.10 1.77 -13.60
C VAL A 294 -8.75 0.97 -14.74
N GLU A 295 -8.04 0.74 -15.85
CA GLU A 295 -8.54 -0.04 -17.00
C GLU A 295 -8.93 -1.47 -16.59
N LYS A 296 -8.09 -2.13 -15.77
CA LYS A 296 -8.28 -3.53 -15.38
C LYS A 296 -9.23 -3.73 -14.21
N LEU A 297 -9.19 -2.85 -13.25
CA LEU A 297 -9.90 -3.01 -11.97
C LEU A 297 -11.08 -2.06 -11.81
N GLY A 298 -11.19 -1.01 -12.65
CA GLY A 298 -12.20 0.04 -12.50
C GLY A 298 -13.66 -0.40 -12.70
N GLY A 299 -13.88 -1.53 -13.37
CA GLY A 299 -15.20 -2.16 -13.51
C GLY A 299 -15.68 -2.90 -12.26
N TYR A 300 -14.76 -3.23 -11.34
CA TYR A 300 -15.08 -3.92 -10.10
C TYR A 300 -15.93 -3.03 -9.18
N GLY A 301 -16.91 -3.64 -8.50
CA GLY A 301 -17.81 -2.92 -7.57
C GLY A 301 -19.02 -2.22 -8.22
N ARG A 302 -19.13 -2.22 -9.56
CA ARG A 302 -20.30 -1.64 -10.26
C ARG A 302 -21.18 -2.60 -11.06
N ALA A 303 -20.69 -3.77 -11.43
CA ALA A 303 -21.33 -4.58 -12.46
C ALA A 303 -21.61 -6.06 -12.11
N ASP A 304 -20.85 -6.69 -11.23
CA ASP A 304 -20.86 -8.16 -11.15
C ASP A 304 -21.87 -8.77 -10.16
N VAL A 305 -22.53 -7.97 -9.32
CA VAL A 305 -23.65 -8.47 -8.49
C VAL A 305 -24.92 -8.77 -9.34
N ARG A 306 -24.95 -8.31 -10.61
CA ARG A 306 -26.10 -8.54 -11.52
C ARG A 306 -25.85 -9.54 -12.66
N ALA A 307 -24.65 -10.07 -12.81
CA ALA A 307 -24.26 -10.90 -13.98
C ALA A 307 -24.18 -12.41 -13.68
N SER A 308 -24.40 -12.88 -12.45
CA SER A 308 -24.48 -14.31 -12.14
C SER A 308 -25.89 -14.93 -12.28
N ASP A 309 -26.85 -14.18 -12.82
CA ASP A 309 -28.21 -14.63 -13.13
C ASP A 309 -28.45 -14.76 -14.65
N ARG A 310 -27.59 -15.51 -15.39
CA ARG A 310 -27.97 -16.07 -16.70
C ARG A 310 -27.38 -17.44 -16.92
#